data_334b15a3fddcfc8415d8793e45dc76b7
#
_entry.id   334b15a3fddcfc8415d8793e45dc76b7
#
_cell.length_a   1.000
_cell.length_b   1.000
_cell.length_c   1.000
_cell.angle_alpha   90.00
_cell.angle_beta   90.00
_cell.angle_gamma   90.00
#
_symmetry.space_group_name_H-M   'P 1'
#
loop_
_entity.id
_entity.type
_entity.pdbx_description
1 polymer ?
#
loop_
_entity_poly.entity_id
_entity_poly.type
_entity_poly.pdbx_seq_one_letter_code
_entity_poly.pdbx_strand_id
1 'polypeptide(L)'
;YIVRMLDGDHLSYALGDASEAYCGVSDIKLWKEAFKKYGLEQSPENGFGENPLTKYRRHIFLLYPNIVVIYDELEASEVARWDWLLHSPVKFEIDEASAAFSTEAWSGKFRSFTRLFSGADVHFAQTDRYAAPPNEYAGQRGEDFTPSWTLTASLTPVKKARVLAVIQIEADGMKAVDVKRAGNRFKFGGWTLEAELDGNRRPALYIENKDKRVTFFYGKRTVVLDGIVRRLQSDDASVLSDTENGYRKIYEMMDCNVERMGEW
;
A
#
# COMPACT_ATOMS: atom_id res chain seq x y z
N TYR A 1 -2.04 -12.07 3.40
CA TYR A 1 -0.77 -12.75 3.69
C TYR A 1 0.39 -11.95 3.14
N ILE A 2 1.58 -12.04 3.77
CA ILE A 2 2.83 -11.57 3.15
C ILE A 2 3.36 -12.72 2.29
N VAL A 3 3.43 -12.48 0.98
CA VAL A 3 3.80 -13.52 0.00
C VAL A 3 5.24 -13.37 -0.51
N ARG A 4 5.87 -12.20 -0.31
CA ARG A 4 7.28 -11.94 -0.62
C ARG A 4 7.89 -10.98 0.39
N MET A 5 9.18 -11.16 0.66
CA MET A 5 9.95 -10.24 1.47
C MET A 5 11.42 -10.28 1.03
N LEU A 6 11.98 -9.12 0.72
CA LEU A 6 13.39 -8.94 0.37
C LEU A 6 13.96 -7.81 1.22
N ASP A 7 15.17 -7.96 1.70
CA ASP A 7 15.84 -6.98 2.54
C ASP A 7 17.28 -6.72 2.08
N GLY A 8 17.68 -5.44 2.08
CA GLY A 8 19.00 -4.98 1.74
C GLY A 8 19.40 -3.77 2.59
N ASP A 9 20.64 -3.32 2.45
CA ASP A 9 21.17 -2.18 3.24
C ASP A 9 20.47 -0.85 2.93
N HIS A 10 19.84 -0.71 1.75
CA HIS A 10 19.24 0.55 1.30
C HIS A 10 17.77 0.46 0.97
N LEU A 11 17.24 -0.75 0.72
CA LEU A 11 15.87 -0.98 0.35
C LEU A 11 15.36 -2.28 0.97
N SER A 12 14.24 -2.19 1.70
CA SER A 12 13.43 -3.37 2.07
C SER A 12 12.14 -3.37 1.29
N TYR A 13 11.68 -4.57 0.95
CA TYR A 13 10.47 -4.80 0.17
C TYR A 13 9.62 -5.91 0.79
N ALA A 14 8.31 -5.67 0.82
CA ALA A 14 7.32 -6.70 1.13
C ALA A 14 6.16 -6.65 0.15
N LEU A 15 5.61 -7.81 -0.19
CA LEU A 15 4.38 -7.94 -0.95
C LEU A 15 3.33 -8.65 -0.10
N GLY A 16 2.24 -7.93 0.18
CA GLY A 16 1.03 -8.49 0.78
C GLY A 16 0.01 -8.86 -0.29
N ASP A 17 -0.65 -10.00 -0.12
CA ASP A 17 -1.82 -10.39 -0.92
C ASP A 17 -3.05 -10.47 0.00
N ALA A 18 -4.06 -9.68 -0.29
CA ALA A 18 -5.31 -9.55 0.44
C ALA A 18 -6.52 -9.87 -0.47
N SER A 19 -6.30 -10.56 -1.59
CA SER A 19 -7.36 -10.87 -2.57
C SER A 19 -8.52 -11.65 -1.95
N GLU A 20 -8.25 -12.45 -0.91
CA GLU A 20 -9.26 -13.24 -0.19
C GLU A 20 -9.73 -12.58 1.12
N ALA A 21 -9.27 -11.36 1.45
CA ALA A 21 -9.57 -10.73 2.75
C ALA A 21 -11.02 -10.25 2.90
N TYR A 22 -11.72 -10.04 1.81
CA TYR A 22 -13.08 -9.49 1.79
C TYR A 22 -14.09 -10.58 1.43
N CYS A 23 -14.18 -11.62 2.27
CA CYS A 23 -15.22 -12.63 2.10
C CYS A 23 -16.57 -12.10 2.62
N GLY A 24 -17.65 -12.35 1.85
CA GLY A 24 -18.99 -11.87 2.16
C GLY A 24 -19.76 -12.67 3.20
N VAL A 25 -19.10 -13.60 3.93
CA VAL A 25 -19.77 -14.44 4.95
C VAL A 25 -18.88 -14.54 6.19
N SER A 26 -19.47 -14.33 7.36
CA SER A 26 -18.78 -14.56 8.63
C SER A 26 -19.32 -15.81 9.32
N ASP A 27 -18.46 -16.81 9.50
CA ASP A 27 -18.76 -18.02 10.27
C ASP A 27 -18.42 -17.89 11.77
N ILE A 28 -17.84 -16.76 12.19
CA ILE A 28 -17.52 -16.50 13.58
C ILE A 28 -18.82 -16.38 14.40
N LYS A 29 -19.00 -17.28 15.36
CA LYS A 29 -20.22 -17.38 16.17
C LYS A 29 -20.62 -16.05 16.82
N LEU A 30 -19.64 -15.32 17.38
CA LEU A 30 -19.87 -14.02 18.03
C LEU A 30 -20.47 -13.00 17.05
N TRP A 31 -20.03 -12.97 15.82
CA TRP A 31 -20.53 -12.05 14.81
C TRP A 31 -21.89 -12.43 14.30
N LYS A 32 -22.18 -13.74 14.16
CA LYS A 32 -23.54 -14.23 13.83
C LYS A 32 -24.55 -13.82 14.88
N GLU A 33 -24.20 -13.91 16.16
CA GLU A 33 -25.08 -13.48 17.26
C GLU A 33 -25.27 -11.95 17.26
N ALA A 34 -24.22 -11.18 16.97
CA ALA A 34 -24.31 -9.73 16.84
C ALA A 34 -25.20 -9.32 15.65
N PHE A 35 -25.02 -9.93 14.48
CA PHE A 35 -25.87 -9.68 13.31
C PHE A 35 -27.34 -9.98 13.61
N LYS A 36 -27.62 -11.12 14.28
CA LYS A 36 -28.99 -11.48 14.69
C LYS A 36 -29.56 -10.47 15.69
N LYS A 37 -28.76 -10.04 16.67
CA LYS A 37 -29.14 -9.02 17.66
C LYS A 37 -29.57 -7.70 17.02
N TYR A 38 -28.88 -7.29 15.98
CA TYR A 38 -29.12 -6.01 15.27
C TYR A 38 -29.99 -6.16 14.01
N GLY A 39 -30.57 -7.35 13.76
CA GLY A 39 -31.43 -7.59 12.62
C GLY A 39 -30.72 -7.51 11.25
N LEU A 40 -29.41 -7.70 11.22
CA LEU A 40 -28.60 -7.72 10.00
C LEU A 40 -28.56 -9.16 9.44
N GLU A 41 -29.14 -9.35 8.27
CA GLU A 41 -28.99 -10.58 7.50
C GLU A 41 -27.68 -10.58 6.71
N GLN A 42 -27.05 -11.73 6.58
CA GLN A 42 -25.91 -11.92 5.69
C GLN A 42 -26.42 -12.08 4.25
N SER A 43 -26.80 -10.97 3.65
CA SER A 43 -27.34 -10.88 2.29
C SER A 43 -26.52 -9.92 1.44
N PRO A 44 -26.58 -10.00 0.09
CA PRO A 44 -25.85 -9.10 -0.80
C PRO A 44 -26.14 -7.62 -0.54
N GLU A 45 -27.37 -7.26 -0.16
CA GLU A 45 -27.77 -5.88 0.14
C GLU A 45 -27.04 -5.32 1.36
N ASN A 46 -26.61 -6.19 2.27
CA ASN A 46 -25.84 -5.86 3.48
C ASN A 46 -24.32 -6.06 3.28
N GLY A 47 -23.86 -6.25 2.04
CA GLY A 47 -22.45 -6.44 1.72
C GLY A 47 -21.95 -7.88 1.90
N PHE A 48 -22.85 -8.85 2.03
CA PHE A 48 -22.51 -10.27 2.10
C PHE A 48 -22.85 -10.96 0.78
N GLY A 49 -22.04 -11.93 0.36
CA GLY A 49 -22.25 -12.65 -0.89
C GLY A 49 -20.93 -12.93 -1.58
N GLU A 50 -20.98 -13.13 -2.90
CA GLU A 50 -19.76 -13.29 -3.69
C GLU A 50 -18.92 -12.01 -3.64
N ASN A 51 -17.64 -12.16 -3.29
CA ASN A 51 -16.72 -11.04 -3.26
C ASN A 51 -16.35 -10.67 -4.72
N PRO A 52 -16.66 -9.45 -5.18
CA PRO A 52 -16.26 -9.01 -6.51
C PRO A 52 -14.75 -8.78 -6.64
N LEU A 53 -14.01 -8.71 -5.54
CA LEU A 53 -12.57 -8.53 -5.52
C LEU A 53 -11.87 -9.75 -6.11
N THR A 54 -11.11 -9.55 -7.18
CA THR A 54 -10.33 -10.61 -7.83
C THR A 54 -8.84 -10.47 -7.60
N LYS A 55 -8.37 -9.28 -7.19
CA LYS A 55 -6.98 -9.02 -6.87
C LYS A 55 -6.85 -7.82 -5.92
N TYR A 56 -6.13 -8.02 -4.85
CA TYR A 56 -5.62 -6.95 -3.99
C TYR A 56 -4.20 -7.30 -3.53
N ARG A 57 -3.22 -6.76 -4.23
CA ARG A 57 -1.80 -6.93 -3.89
C ARG A 57 -1.21 -5.57 -3.54
N ARG A 58 -0.52 -5.49 -2.42
CA ARG A 58 0.14 -4.29 -1.93
C ARG A 58 1.64 -4.51 -1.83
N HIS A 59 2.38 -3.79 -2.65
CA HIS A 59 3.82 -3.69 -2.58
C HIS A 59 4.19 -2.56 -1.63
N ILE A 60 5.04 -2.85 -0.66
CA ILE A 60 5.54 -1.89 0.32
C ILE A 60 7.06 -1.87 0.23
N PHE A 61 7.62 -0.69 0.08
CA PHE A 61 9.05 -0.45 0.06
C PHE A 61 9.44 0.50 1.17
N LEU A 62 10.51 0.19 1.88
CA LEU A 62 11.24 1.13 2.72
C LEU A 62 12.50 1.52 1.97
N LEU A 63 12.58 2.75 1.51
CA LEU A 63 13.77 3.33 0.87
C LEU A 63 14.50 4.13 1.96
N TYR A 64 15.59 3.58 2.43
CA TYR A 64 16.28 4.15 3.59
C TYR A 64 16.92 5.51 3.28
N PRO A 65 16.86 6.47 4.27
CA PRO A 65 16.43 6.24 5.66
C PRO A 65 14.95 6.54 5.97
N ASN A 66 14.19 7.23 5.11
CA ASN A 66 12.94 7.89 5.55
C ASN A 66 11.81 7.92 4.49
N ILE A 67 11.85 7.05 3.48
CA ILE A 67 10.82 7.05 2.44
C ILE A 67 10.11 5.69 2.44
N VAL A 68 8.78 5.73 2.47
CA VAL A 68 7.93 4.57 2.25
C VAL A 68 7.24 4.73 0.89
N VAL A 69 7.31 3.71 0.06
CA VAL A 69 6.55 3.65 -1.18
C VAL A 69 5.54 2.51 -1.08
N ILE A 70 4.28 2.80 -1.40
CA ILE A 70 3.22 1.80 -1.48
C ILE A 70 2.70 1.79 -2.91
N TYR A 71 2.62 0.60 -3.51
CA TYR A 71 2.00 0.40 -4.80
C TYR A 71 0.95 -0.69 -4.71
N ASP A 72 -0.31 -0.34 -5.03
CA ASP A 72 -1.45 -1.23 -4.95
C ASP A 72 -1.90 -1.69 -6.35
N GLU A 73 -2.13 -3.00 -6.47
CA GLU A 73 -2.79 -3.63 -7.58
C GLU A 73 -4.19 -4.07 -7.15
N LEU A 74 -5.19 -3.45 -7.75
CA LEU A 74 -6.60 -3.63 -7.41
C LEU A 74 -7.38 -4.06 -8.64
N GLU A 75 -8.09 -5.20 -8.57
CA GLU A 75 -8.93 -5.71 -9.65
C GLU A 75 -10.23 -6.30 -9.07
N ALA A 76 -11.35 -6.02 -9.74
CA ALA A 76 -12.65 -6.56 -9.43
C ALA A 76 -13.34 -7.10 -10.69
N SER A 77 -14.27 -8.04 -10.53
CA SER A 77 -15.08 -8.60 -11.61
C SER A 77 -16.03 -7.57 -12.23
N GLU A 78 -16.38 -6.53 -11.47
CA GLU A 78 -17.24 -5.42 -11.88
C GLU A 78 -16.64 -4.06 -11.53
N VAL A 79 -17.29 -2.97 -11.95
CA VAL A 79 -16.87 -1.61 -11.58
C VAL A 79 -17.07 -1.41 -10.09
N ALA A 80 -16.00 -1.03 -9.39
CA ALA A 80 -15.99 -0.83 -7.94
C ALA A 80 -15.40 0.53 -7.58
N ARG A 81 -15.83 1.06 -6.44
CA ARG A 81 -15.18 2.21 -5.79
C ARG A 81 -13.99 1.68 -4.97
N TRP A 82 -12.86 2.33 -5.14
CA TRP A 82 -11.65 2.01 -4.40
C TRP A 82 -11.32 3.17 -3.47
N ASP A 83 -11.24 2.88 -2.17
CA ASP A 83 -10.89 3.86 -1.15
C ASP A 83 -9.51 3.50 -0.57
N TRP A 84 -8.53 4.36 -0.74
CA TRP A 84 -7.23 4.26 -0.09
C TRP A 84 -7.27 5.03 1.22
N LEU A 85 -6.98 4.37 2.34
CA LEU A 85 -7.15 4.92 3.68
C LEU A 85 -5.81 5.15 4.36
N LEU A 86 -5.71 6.28 5.10
CA LEU A 86 -4.61 6.54 6.02
C LEU A 86 -5.16 7.12 7.32
N HIS A 87 -4.60 6.69 8.43
CA HIS A 87 -4.98 7.15 9.77
C HIS A 87 -3.88 8.00 10.39
N SER A 88 -4.28 9.02 11.16
CA SER A 88 -3.37 9.90 11.88
C SER A 88 -4.00 10.35 13.21
N PRO A 89 -3.20 10.54 14.28
CA PRO A 89 -3.70 11.14 15.53
C PRO A 89 -4.13 12.61 15.35
N VAL A 90 -3.67 13.30 14.30
CA VAL A 90 -4.00 14.69 14.01
C VAL A 90 -4.57 14.83 12.61
N LYS A 91 -5.27 15.93 12.38
CA LYS A 91 -5.89 16.28 11.09
C LYS A 91 -4.85 16.39 9.99
N PHE A 92 -5.21 15.90 8.80
CA PHE A 92 -4.37 16.05 7.61
C PHE A 92 -4.50 17.44 7.00
N GLU A 93 -3.38 17.98 6.53
CA GLU A 93 -3.33 19.10 5.60
C GLU A 93 -3.38 18.54 4.18
N ILE A 94 -4.40 18.89 3.39
CA ILE A 94 -4.64 18.31 2.06
C ILE A 94 -4.43 19.38 1.00
N ASP A 95 -3.63 19.09 -0.02
CA ASP A 95 -3.53 19.83 -1.28
C ASP A 95 -4.11 18.95 -2.41
N GLU A 96 -5.38 19.18 -2.71
CA GLU A 96 -6.09 18.41 -3.74
C GLU A 96 -5.48 18.62 -5.13
N ALA A 97 -5.00 19.81 -5.45
CA ALA A 97 -4.46 20.15 -6.77
C ALA A 97 -3.23 19.32 -7.12
N SER A 98 -2.41 18.99 -6.14
CA SER A 98 -1.20 18.18 -6.31
C SER A 98 -1.38 16.73 -5.88
N ALA A 99 -2.57 16.33 -5.44
CA ALA A 99 -2.87 15.03 -4.81
C ALA A 99 -1.86 14.72 -3.69
N ALA A 100 -1.64 15.72 -2.82
CA ALA A 100 -0.70 15.65 -1.72
C ALA A 100 -1.38 15.88 -0.38
N PHE A 101 -0.84 15.33 0.67
CA PHE A 101 -1.26 15.59 2.04
C PHE A 101 -0.12 15.40 3.02
N SER A 102 -0.23 16.04 4.16
CA SER A 102 0.73 15.92 5.24
C SER A 102 0.03 15.77 6.59
N THR A 103 0.73 15.18 7.55
CA THR A 103 0.28 15.05 8.92
C THR A 103 1.48 15.09 9.87
N GLU A 104 1.25 15.50 11.11
CA GLU A 104 2.25 15.56 12.16
C GLU A 104 1.98 14.48 13.22
N ALA A 105 3.02 14.07 13.92
CA ALA A 105 2.93 13.19 15.08
C ALA A 105 3.85 13.68 16.20
N TRP A 106 3.48 13.34 17.43
CA TRP A 106 4.23 13.64 18.63
C TRP A 106 4.61 15.12 18.79
N SER A 107 3.57 15.97 18.74
CA SER A 107 3.71 17.43 18.91
C SER A 107 4.67 18.07 17.88
N GLY A 108 4.59 17.63 16.63
CA GLY A 108 5.39 18.18 15.53
C GLY A 108 6.82 17.63 15.43
N LYS A 109 7.20 16.66 16.27
CA LYS A 109 8.53 16.05 16.20
C LYS A 109 8.76 15.27 14.91
N PHE A 110 7.69 14.68 14.36
CA PHE A 110 7.69 13.98 13.09
C PHE A 110 6.61 14.56 12.19
N ARG A 111 6.91 14.66 10.90
CA ARG A 111 5.94 15.05 9.88
C ARG A 111 6.04 14.11 8.70
N SER A 112 4.90 13.64 8.20
CA SER A 112 4.85 12.87 6.96
C SER A 112 4.30 13.71 5.82
N PHE A 113 4.91 13.57 4.65
CA PHE A 113 4.44 14.14 3.38
C PHE A 113 4.14 13.02 2.42
N THR A 114 2.93 12.99 1.93
CA THR A 114 2.48 11.94 1.01
C THR A 114 2.05 12.56 -0.32
N ARG A 115 2.50 11.98 -1.42
CA ARG A 115 1.99 12.20 -2.76
C ARG A 115 1.33 10.93 -3.24
N LEU A 116 0.08 11.04 -3.69
CA LEU A 116 -0.68 9.91 -4.22
C LEU A 116 -0.85 10.05 -5.73
N PHE A 117 -0.70 8.94 -6.44
CA PHE A 117 -0.81 8.89 -7.90
C PHE A 117 -1.65 7.68 -8.30
N SER A 118 -2.53 7.87 -9.27
CA SER A 118 -3.32 6.80 -9.89
C SER A 118 -3.52 7.10 -11.38
N GLY A 119 -4.00 6.11 -12.14
CA GLY A 119 -4.53 6.31 -13.48
C GLY A 119 -5.99 6.78 -13.50
N ALA A 120 -6.69 6.70 -12.35
CA ALA A 120 -8.04 7.24 -12.14
C ALA A 120 -7.96 8.54 -11.33
N ASP A 121 -8.99 9.39 -11.44
CA ASP A 121 -9.10 10.60 -10.64
C ASP A 121 -9.27 10.24 -9.15
N VAL A 122 -8.70 11.07 -8.28
CA VAL A 122 -8.70 10.86 -6.82
C VAL A 122 -9.37 12.03 -6.14
N HIS A 123 -10.29 11.73 -5.24
CA HIS A 123 -10.98 12.72 -4.39
C HIS A 123 -10.66 12.46 -2.93
N PHE A 124 -10.36 13.50 -2.17
CA PHE A 124 -10.01 13.39 -0.77
C PHE A 124 -11.16 13.79 0.15
N ALA A 125 -11.34 13.02 1.22
CA ALA A 125 -12.17 13.36 2.36
C ALA A 125 -11.44 12.99 3.64
N GLN A 126 -11.77 13.62 4.75
CA GLN A 126 -11.25 13.23 6.05
C GLN A 126 -12.29 13.41 7.15
N THR A 127 -12.22 12.55 8.15
CA THR A 127 -13.10 12.58 9.32
C THR A 127 -12.37 12.11 10.57
N ASP A 128 -12.75 12.63 11.72
CA ASP A 128 -12.35 12.14 13.04
C ASP A 128 -13.44 11.28 13.71
N ARG A 129 -14.51 11.00 12.97
CA ARG A 129 -15.65 10.21 13.48
C ARG A 129 -15.44 8.73 13.15
N TYR A 130 -15.72 7.89 14.10
CA TYR A 130 -15.85 6.46 13.86
C TYR A 130 -17.06 6.17 12.95
N ALA A 131 -16.93 5.23 12.04
CA ALA A 131 -18.04 4.76 11.19
C ALA A 131 -19.18 4.15 12.03
N ALA A 132 -18.82 3.56 13.19
CA ALA A 132 -19.73 3.12 14.22
C ALA A 132 -19.27 3.66 15.58
N PRO A 133 -20.18 3.90 16.54
CA PRO A 133 -19.77 4.30 17.89
C PRO A 133 -18.75 3.30 18.44
N PRO A 134 -17.76 3.74 19.22
CA PRO A 134 -16.88 2.85 19.96
C PRO A 134 -17.77 1.87 20.74
N ASN A 135 -17.47 0.60 20.63
CA ASN A 135 -18.35 -0.42 21.23
C ASN A 135 -18.45 -0.26 22.76
N GLU A 136 -19.50 -0.85 23.34
CA GLU A 136 -19.80 -0.81 24.78
C GLU A 136 -18.64 -1.28 25.68
N TYR A 137 -17.65 -2.00 25.11
CA TYR A 137 -16.44 -2.43 25.83
C TYR A 137 -15.51 -1.29 26.20
N ALA A 138 -15.46 -0.23 25.42
CA ALA A 138 -14.70 0.97 25.72
C ALA A 138 -15.25 1.70 26.95
N GLY A 139 -16.57 1.93 26.99
CA GLY A 139 -17.25 2.56 28.11
C GLY A 139 -17.17 1.76 29.42
N GLN A 140 -17.09 0.43 29.34
CA GLN A 140 -16.97 -0.43 30.52
C GLN A 140 -15.59 -0.36 31.20
N ARG A 141 -14.55 0.05 30.48
CA ARG A 141 -13.18 0.20 31.01
C ARG A 141 -12.86 1.61 31.46
N GLY A 142 -13.78 2.57 31.27
CA GLY A 142 -13.53 3.99 31.56
C GLY A 142 -12.40 4.59 30.68
N GLU A 143 -12.15 3.98 29.54
CA GLU A 143 -11.14 4.47 28.59
C GLU A 143 -11.82 5.45 27.62
N ASP A 144 -11.33 6.68 27.61
CA ASP A 144 -11.67 7.66 26.58
C ASP A 144 -10.89 7.34 25.30
N PHE A 145 -11.61 6.88 24.27
CA PHE A 145 -11.00 6.72 22.95
C PHE A 145 -10.83 8.08 22.29
N THR A 146 -9.60 8.54 22.18
CA THR A 146 -9.28 9.70 21.37
C THR A 146 -9.51 9.35 19.90
N PRO A 147 -10.44 10.04 19.19
CA PRO A 147 -10.64 9.78 17.77
C PRO A 147 -9.35 10.00 16.99
N SER A 148 -9.05 9.11 16.07
CA SER A 148 -8.01 9.33 15.06
C SER A 148 -8.64 9.89 13.79
N TRP A 149 -7.92 10.74 13.09
CA TRP A 149 -8.33 11.22 11.77
C TRP A 149 -8.13 10.11 10.75
N THR A 150 -9.14 9.90 9.93
CA THR A 150 -9.10 9.02 8.76
C THR A 150 -9.14 9.87 7.51
N LEU A 151 -8.11 9.81 6.70
CA LEU A 151 -8.10 10.31 5.34
C LEU A 151 -8.56 9.20 4.42
N THR A 152 -9.50 9.52 3.54
CA THR A 152 -9.99 8.66 2.47
C THR A 152 -9.64 9.29 1.14
N ALA A 153 -8.87 8.58 0.31
CA ALA A 153 -8.63 8.92 -1.08
C ALA A 153 -9.48 7.99 -1.96
N SER A 154 -10.62 8.47 -2.42
CA SER A 154 -11.57 7.72 -3.26
C SER A 154 -11.22 7.88 -4.72
N LEU A 155 -11.08 6.77 -5.43
CA LEU A 155 -10.88 6.77 -6.88
C LEU A 155 -12.23 6.81 -7.61
N THR A 156 -12.26 7.45 -8.78
CA THR A 156 -13.37 7.27 -9.72
C THR A 156 -13.61 5.78 -9.96
N PRO A 157 -14.87 5.29 -9.88
CA PRO A 157 -15.16 3.86 -9.97
C PRO A 157 -14.63 3.21 -11.24
N VAL A 158 -13.83 2.16 -11.10
CA VAL A 158 -13.20 1.38 -12.17
C VAL A 158 -13.09 -0.09 -11.79
N LYS A 159 -13.02 -1.00 -12.79
CA LYS A 159 -12.77 -2.43 -12.51
C LYS A 159 -11.37 -2.72 -12.01
N LYS A 160 -10.38 -1.96 -12.51
CA LYS A 160 -8.97 -2.16 -12.21
C LYS A 160 -8.32 -0.82 -11.88
N ALA A 161 -7.64 -0.77 -10.77
CA ALA A 161 -6.91 0.43 -10.35
C ALA A 161 -5.47 0.08 -9.97
N ARG A 162 -4.59 1.08 -10.12
CA ARG A 162 -3.25 1.09 -9.59
C ARG A 162 -3.08 2.38 -8.80
N VAL A 163 -2.58 2.24 -7.59
CA VAL A 163 -2.33 3.39 -6.70
C VAL A 163 -0.88 3.37 -6.27
N LEU A 164 -0.21 4.49 -6.42
CA LEU A 164 1.15 4.71 -5.94
C LEU A 164 1.13 5.81 -4.89
N ALA A 165 1.57 5.51 -3.68
CA ALA A 165 1.82 6.49 -2.63
C ALA A 165 3.32 6.60 -2.35
N VAL A 166 3.85 7.83 -2.35
CA VAL A 166 5.22 8.14 -1.92
C VAL A 166 5.12 8.94 -0.64
N ILE A 167 5.51 8.34 0.47
CA ILE A 167 5.42 8.88 1.82
C ILE A 167 6.84 9.20 2.29
N GLN A 168 7.12 10.45 2.61
CA GLN A 168 8.40 10.92 3.12
C GLN A 168 8.23 11.36 4.57
N ILE A 169 9.12 10.92 5.44
CA ILE A 169 9.08 11.22 6.87
C ILE A 169 10.18 12.23 7.19
N GLU A 170 9.78 13.41 7.69
CA GLU A 170 10.70 14.40 8.26
C GLU A 170 10.94 14.08 9.74
N ALA A 171 12.20 13.90 10.08
CA ALA A 171 12.68 13.69 11.43
C ALA A 171 14.18 13.97 11.49
N ASP A 172 14.70 14.43 12.62
CA ASP A 172 16.14 14.54 12.89
C ASP A 172 16.94 15.25 11.77
N GLY A 173 16.38 16.34 11.23
CA GLY A 173 17.01 17.14 10.15
C GLY A 173 16.78 16.63 8.74
N MET A 174 16.17 15.45 8.56
CA MET A 174 15.71 14.99 7.24
C MET A 174 14.51 15.80 6.79
N LYS A 175 14.52 16.23 5.53
CA LYS A 175 13.44 17.01 4.91
C LYS A 175 12.84 16.27 3.73
N ALA A 176 11.52 16.39 3.58
CA ALA A 176 10.84 15.94 2.38
C ALA A 176 11.32 16.72 1.16
N VAL A 177 11.44 16.03 0.05
CA VAL A 177 11.81 16.62 -1.25
C VAL A 177 10.65 16.48 -2.23
N ASP A 178 10.61 17.38 -3.22
CA ASP A 178 9.56 17.33 -4.23
C ASP A 178 9.63 16.03 -5.05
N VAL A 179 8.44 15.44 -5.29
CA VAL A 179 8.27 14.27 -6.15
C VAL A 179 7.97 14.75 -7.57
N LYS A 180 8.99 14.78 -8.42
CA LYS A 180 8.86 15.17 -9.83
C LYS A 180 8.33 14.00 -10.65
N ARG A 181 7.24 14.23 -11.41
CA ARG A 181 6.61 13.21 -12.26
C ARG A 181 6.77 13.54 -13.74
N ALA A 182 7.11 12.54 -14.55
CA ALA A 182 7.09 12.58 -16.01
C ALA A 182 6.50 11.27 -16.54
N GLY A 183 5.21 11.28 -16.89
CA GLY A 183 4.47 10.06 -17.24
C GLY A 183 4.40 9.09 -16.06
N ASN A 184 4.92 7.88 -16.26
CA ASN A 184 4.99 6.83 -15.25
C ASN A 184 6.32 6.85 -14.47
N ARG A 185 7.16 7.88 -14.66
CA ARG A 185 8.45 8.03 -14.01
C ARG A 185 8.42 9.12 -12.94
N PHE A 186 8.93 8.80 -11.76
CA PHE A 186 8.98 9.65 -10.58
C PHE A 186 10.43 9.80 -10.10
N LYS A 187 10.81 11.00 -9.67
CA LYS A 187 12.14 11.28 -9.12
C LYS A 187 12.03 12.04 -7.80
N PHE A 188 12.69 11.58 -6.77
CA PHE A 188 12.71 12.16 -5.42
C PHE A 188 13.93 11.67 -4.64
N GLY A 189 14.63 12.55 -3.92
CA GLY A 189 15.69 12.21 -2.96
C GLY A 189 16.80 11.26 -3.50
N GLY A 190 17.22 11.43 -4.75
CA GLY A 190 18.21 10.54 -5.40
C GLY A 190 17.59 9.24 -5.96
N TRP A 191 16.30 8.97 -5.69
CA TRP A 191 15.58 7.82 -6.20
C TRP A 191 14.90 8.11 -7.54
N THR A 192 14.91 7.13 -8.41
CA THR A 192 14.07 7.05 -9.60
C THR A 192 13.11 5.86 -9.42
N LEU A 193 11.81 6.11 -9.62
CA LEU A 193 10.79 5.08 -9.60
C LEU A 193 10.01 5.14 -10.90
N GLU A 194 9.71 3.99 -11.50
CA GLU A 194 8.75 3.85 -12.59
C GLU A 194 7.65 2.90 -12.14
N ALA A 195 6.39 3.29 -12.32
CA ALA A 195 5.22 2.49 -11.95
C ALA A 195 4.18 2.55 -13.06
N GLU A 196 3.67 1.39 -13.49
CA GLU A 196 2.51 1.36 -14.39
C GLU A 196 1.25 1.69 -13.60
N LEU A 197 0.61 2.80 -13.92
CA LEU A 197 -0.59 3.28 -13.25
C LEU A 197 -1.90 3.01 -14.01
N ASP A 198 -1.81 2.60 -15.29
CA ASP A 198 -2.99 2.16 -16.04
C ASP A 198 -3.41 0.76 -15.55
N GLY A 199 -4.59 0.67 -14.94
CA GLY A 199 -5.14 -0.59 -14.44
C GLY A 199 -5.35 -1.66 -15.51
N ASN A 200 -5.49 -1.27 -16.79
CA ASN A 200 -5.66 -2.19 -17.92
C ASN A 200 -4.34 -2.74 -18.46
N ARG A 201 -3.21 -2.16 -18.04
CA ARG A 201 -1.90 -2.67 -18.39
C ARG A 201 -1.39 -3.62 -17.33
N ARG A 202 -0.40 -4.41 -17.71
CA ARG A 202 0.29 -5.28 -16.76
C ARG A 202 1.01 -4.43 -15.71
N PRO A 203 0.88 -4.76 -14.41
CA PRO A 203 1.59 -4.06 -13.36
C PRO A 203 3.10 -4.22 -13.53
N ALA A 204 3.83 -3.13 -13.35
CA ALA A 204 5.29 -3.13 -13.42
C ALA A 204 5.85 -2.03 -12.52
N LEU A 205 6.94 -2.36 -11.84
CA LEU A 205 7.70 -1.45 -10.99
C LEU A 205 9.19 -1.51 -11.32
N TYR A 206 9.81 -0.36 -11.28
CA TYR A 206 11.25 -0.20 -11.28
C TYR A 206 11.63 0.85 -10.24
N ILE A 207 12.58 0.56 -9.38
CA ILE A 207 13.13 1.50 -8.39
C ILE A 207 14.64 1.46 -8.48
N GLU A 208 15.27 2.62 -8.55
CA GLU A 208 16.73 2.75 -8.64
C GLU A 208 17.23 3.91 -7.78
N ASN A 209 18.37 3.70 -7.12
CA ASN A 209 19.25 4.76 -6.63
C ASN A 209 20.68 4.44 -7.07
N LYS A 210 21.21 5.25 -8.02
CA LYS A 210 22.52 5.02 -8.62
C LYS A 210 23.67 5.21 -7.64
N ASP A 211 23.57 6.20 -6.76
CA ASP A 211 24.60 6.52 -5.79
C ASP A 211 24.76 5.40 -4.75
N LYS A 212 23.64 4.81 -4.37
CA LYS A 212 23.58 3.65 -3.47
C LYS A 212 23.78 2.31 -4.17
N ARG A 213 23.77 2.30 -5.52
CA ARG A 213 23.87 1.11 -6.36
C ARG A 213 22.77 0.08 -6.06
N VAL A 214 21.56 0.53 -5.78
CA VAL A 214 20.40 -0.33 -5.52
C VAL A 214 19.42 -0.27 -6.69
N THR A 215 18.85 -1.41 -7.03
CA THR A 215 17.86 -1.54 -8.11
C THR A 215 16.84 -2.62 -7.78
N PHE A 216 15.57 -2.31 -7.99
CA PHE A 216 14.46 -3.25 -7.86
C PHE A 216 13.65 -3.33 -9.15
N PHE A 217 13.18 -4.53 -9.49
CA PHE A 217 12.27 -4.79 -10.62
C PHE A 217 11.10 -5.68 -10.20
N TYR A 218 9.94 -5.40 -10.77
CA TYR A 218 8.76 -6.25 -10.75
C TYR A 218 8.00 -6.13 -12.07
N GLY A 219 7.33 -7.19 -12.51
CA GLY A 219 6.50 -7.17 -13.72
C GLY A 219 7.28 -7.25 -15.03
N LYS A 220 8.53 -7.74 -15.02
CA LYS A 220 9.39 -7.88 -16.20
C LYS A 220 10.04 -9.25 -16.27
N ARG A 221 10.07 -9.86 -17.47
CA ARG A 221 10.73 -11.14 -17.74
C ARG A 221 12.24 -11.01 -17.91
N THR A 222 12.69 -9.85 -18.33
CA THR A 222 14.11 -9.58 -18.59
C THR A 222 14.50 -8.26 -17.97
N VAL A 223 15.59 -8.25 -17.23
CA VAL A 223 16.14 -7.07 -16.54
C VAL A 223 17.61 -6.90 -16.88
N VAL A 224 18.12 -5.68 -16.75
CA VAL A 224 19.55 -5.39 -16.86
C VAL A 224 20.06 -5.00 -15.47
N LEU A 225 20.99 -5.77 -14.93
CA LEU A 225 21.62 -5.52 -13.65
C LEU A 225 23.14 -5.46 -13.86
N ASP A 226 23.74 -4.36 -13.44
CA ASP A 226 25.20 -4.11 -13.60
C ASP A 226 25.69 -4.36 -15.05
N GLY A 227 24.88 -3.96 -16.05
CA GLY A 227 25.16 -4.16 -17.47
C GLY A 227 24.93 -5.57 -18.01
N ILE A 228 24.51 -6.50 -17.16
CA ILE A 228 24.25 -7.90 -17.54
C ILE A 228 22.75 -8.12 -17.73
N VAL A 229 22.37 -8.62 -18.90
CA VAL A 229 20.97 -9.02 -19.18
C VAL A 229 20.66 -10.33 -18.44
N ARG A 230 19.62 -10.33 -17.63
CA ARG A 230 19.14 -11.51 -16.90
C ARG A 230 17.71 -11.82 -17.32
N ARG A 231 17.44 -13.07 -17.63
CA ARG A 231 16.09 -13.59 -17.82
C ARG A 231 15.62 -14.19 -16.51
N LEU A 232 14.48 -13.72 -16.02
CA LEU A 232 13.87 -14.13 -14.77
C LEU A 232 13.04 -15.42 -14.95
N GLN A 233 12.80 -16.12 -13.86
CA GLN A 233 11.95 -17.32 -13.83
C GLN A 233 10.52 -17.02 -14.30
N SER A 234 10.00 -15.85 -13.90
CA SER A 234 8.70 -15.36 -14.29
C SER A 234 8.75 -13.85 -14.54
N ASP A 235 7.82 -13.37 -15.33
CA ASP A 235 7.55 -11.94 -15.47
C ASP A 235 6.78 -11.37 -14.26
N ASP A 236 6.36 -12.22 -13.31
CA ASP A 236 5.80 -11.85 -12.00
C ASP A 236 6.84 -11.90 -10.87
N ALA A 237 8.11 -12.20 -11.16
CA ALA A 237 9.17 -12.22 -10.17
C ALA A 237 9.49 -10.80 -9.64
N SER A 238 9.85 -10.71 -8.35
CA SER A 238 10.48 -9.53 -7.75
C SER A 238 11.98 -9.74 -7.69
N VAL A 239 12.74 -8.74 -8.12
CA VAL A 239 14.21 -8.80 -8.10
C VAL A 239 14.75 -7.57 -7.39
N LEU A 240 15.54 -7.79 -6.35
CA LEU A 240 16.31 -6.76 -5.66
C LEU A 240 17.80 -6.99 -5.90
N SER A 241 18.48 -5.96 -6.34
CA SER A 241 19.93 -5.89 -6.36
C SER A 241 20.36 -4.75 -5.42
N ASP A 242 20.92 -5.11 -4.28
CA ASP A 242 21.40 -4.19 -3.24
C ASP A 242 22.68 -4.73 -2.60
N THR A 243 23.17 -4.07 -1.59
CA THR A 243 24.18 -4.61 -0.68
C THR A 243 23.52 -5.26 0.53
N GLU A 244 24.22 -6.17 1.14
CA GLU A 244 23.91 -6.73 2.46
C GLU A 244 25.22 -6.86 3.23
N ASN A 245 25.34 -6.16 4.35
CA ASN A 245 26.58 -6.03 5.10
C ASN A 245 27.76 -5.56 4.23
N GLY A 246 27.49 -4.63 3.30
CA GLY A 246 28.48 -4.06 2.35
C GLY A 246 28.82 -4.94 1.15
N TYR A 247 28.26 -6.14 1.02
CA TYR A 247 28.50 -7.04 -0.12
C TYR A 247 27.33 -6.99 -1.12
N ARG A 248 27.64 -6.85 -2.41
CA ARG A 248 26.63 -6.85 -3.48
C ARG A 248 25.91 -8.17 -3.54
N LYS A 249 24.57 -8.15 -3.46
CA LYS A 249 23.70 -9.31 -3.59
C LYS A 249 22.57 -9.05 -4.57
N ILE A 250 22.08 -10.11 -5.18
CA ILE A 250 20.94 -10.10 -6.09
C ILE A 250 19.98 -11.20 -5.62
N TYR A 251 18.76 -10.79 -5.32
CA TYR A 251 17.68 -11.67 -4.89
C TYR A 251 16.60 -11.71 -5.97
N GLU A 252 16.14 -12.91 -6.32
CA GLU A 252 14.95 -13.11 -7.14
C GLU A 252 13.94 -13.90 -6.30
N MET A 253 12.70 -13.43 -6.24
CA MET A 253 11.66 -14.05 -5.41
C MET A 253 10.33 -14.14 -6.15
N MET A 254 9.70 -15.30 -6.03
CA MET A 254 8.31 -15.59 -6.38
C MET A 254 7.46 -15.66 -5.11
N ASP A 255 6.15 -15.73 -5.24
CA ASP A 255 5.26 -15.92 -4.10
C ASP A 255 5.65 -17.18 -3.33
N CYS A 256 5.77 -17.08 -2.02
CA CYS A 256 5.89 -18.24 -1.17
C CYS A 256 4.54 -18.97 -1.09
N ASN A 257 4.59 -20.29 -0.98
CA ASN A 257 3.40 -21.13 -0.87
C ASN A 257 2.79 -20.95 0.53
N VAL A 258 1.67 -20.24 0.64
CA VAL A 258 1.04 -19.86 1.91
C VAL A 258 0.46 -21.07 2.65
N GLU A 259 0.14 -22.18 1.93
CA GLU A 259 -0.37 -23.41 2.53
C GLU A 259 0.57 -24.02 3.59
N ARG A 260 1.87 -23.70 3.54
CA ARG A 260 2.86 -24.17 4.54
C ARG A 260 2.97 -23.29 5.79
N MET A 261 2.35 -22.12 5.82
CA MET A 261 2.43 -21.18 6.95
C MET A 261 1.28 -21.36 7.96
N GLY A 262 0.29 -22.19 7.67
CA GLY A 262 -0.88 -22.45 8.55
C GLY A 262 -0.69 -23.54 9.62
N GLU A 263 0.50 -24.14 9.70
CA GLU A 263 0.83 -25.18 10.70
C GLU A 263 1.76 -24.61 11.81
N TRP A 264 1.31 -23.56 12.51
CA TRP A 264 1.96 -23.08 13.76
C TRP A 264 1.01 -23.19 14.93
#